data_5d6d234c81aced1dd16eefc1b92c11a8
#
_entry.id   5d6d234c81aced1dd16eefc1b92c11a8
#
_cell.length_a   1.000
_cell.length_b   1.000
_cell.length_c   1.000
_cell.angle_alpha   90.00
_cell.angle_beta   90.00
_cell.angle_gamma   90.00
#
_symmetry.space_group_name_H-M   'P 1'
#
loop_
_entity.id
_entity.type
_entity.pdbx_description
1 polymer ?
#
loop_
_entity_poly.entity_id
_entity_poly.type
_entity_poly.pdbx_seq_one_letter_code
_entity_poly.pdbx_strand_id
1 'polypeptide(L)'
;MMKYFVYDDQRKGTCYHEFYKGKWDEHTFWKADSISLHDDLLPGEFVEAITEVIPTYDPYGITEVSAMEWTEIGKVILTKDQKSQDVYKEADSWLEGVFQTHACFTILGI
;
A
#
# COMPACT_ATOMS: atom_id res chain seq x y z
N MET A 1 3.22 -14.95 8.32
CA MET A 1 4.05 -13.78 8.67
C MET A 1 4.41 -13.01 7.41
N MET A 2 4.28 -11.69 7.47
CA MET A 2 4.61 -10.84 6.33
C MET A 2 6.12 -10.71 6.17
N LYS A 3 6.58 -10.72 4.93
CA LYS A 3 8.00 -10.62 4.58
C LYS A 3 8.42 -9.16 4.34
N TYR A 4 7.54 -8.37 3.74
CA TYR A 4 7.85 -6.99 3.35
C TYR A 4 7.21 -5.95 4.25
N PHE A 5 5.96 -6.19 4.63
CA PHE A 5 5.20 -5.26 5.47
C PHE A 5 5.35 -5.61 6.94
N VAL A 6 5.15 -4.59 7.78
CA VAL A 6 5.15 -4.76 9.24
C VAL A 6 3.92 -4.06 9.82
N TYR A 7 3.51 -4.47 11.02
CA TYR A 7 2.53 -3.74 11.81
C TYR A 7 3.24 -2.63 12.59
N ASP A 8 2.45 -1.71 13.15
CA ASP A 8 3.00 -0.53 13.83
C ASP A 8 4.01 -0.86 14.94
N ASP A 9 3.72 -1.90 15.74
CA ASP A 9 4.62 -2.30 16.84
C ASP A 9 5.94 -2.90 16.36
N GLN A 10 6.07 -3.20 15.09
CA GLN A 10 7.29 -3.73 14.48
C GLN A 10 8.05 -2.67 13.69
N ARG A 11 7.50 -1.48 13.56
CA ARG A 11 8.07 -0.41 12.78
C ARG A 11 9.30 0.19 13.48
N LYS A 12 10.35 0.46 12.70
CA LYS A 12 11.58 1.05 13.21
C LYS A 12 11.77 2.45 12.62
N GLY A 13 11.09 3.42 13.19
CA GLY A 13 11.15 4.80 12.73
C GLY A 13 9.95 5.18 11.86
N THR A 14 10.12 6.20 11.03
CA THR A 14 9.02 6.80 10.25
C THR A 14 9.21 6.73 8.74
N CYS A 15 10.25 6.07 8.27
CA CYS A 15 10.55 5.96 6.84
C CYS A 15 9.73 4.83 6.18
N TYR A 16 8.41 4.87 6.37
CA TYR A 16 7.49 3.83 5.92
C TYR A 16 6.33 4.42 5.16
N HIS A 17 5.80 3.62 4.24
CA HIS A 17 4.55 3.91 3.55
C HIS A 17 3.45 3.12 4.27
N GLU A 18 2.53 3.81 4.91
CA GLU A 18 1.44 3.17 5.65
C GLU A 18 0.25 2.88 4.74
N PHE A 19 -0.24 1.64 4.78
CA PHE A 19 -1.49 1.25 4.13
C PHE A 19 -2.57 1.29 5.22
N TYR A 20 -3.45 2.25 5.12
CA TYR A 20 -4.43 2.63 6.12
C TYR A 20 -5.81 2.15 5.67
N LYS A 21 -6.57 1.52 6.58
CA LYS A 21 -7.89 1.00 6.25
C LYS A 21 -8.90 2.12 6.00
N GLY A 22 -9.51 2.10 4.82
CA GLY A 22 -10.53 3.07 4.47
C GLY A 22 -9.97 4.44 4.14
N LYS A 23 -10.86 5.43 4.17
CA LYS A 23 -10.49 6.82 3.93
C LYS A 23 -9.75 7.36 5.15
N TRP A 24 -8.63 8.07 4.91
CA TRP A 24 -7.84 8.66 5.99
C TRP A 24 -8.64 9.74 6.71
N ASP A 25 -8.54 9.76 8.04
CA ASP A 25 -9.24 10.71 8.91
C ASP A 25 -8.56 12.08 8.96
N GLU A 26 -7.47 12.26 8.23
CA GLU A 26 -6.70 13.50 8.08
C GLU A 26 -5.87 13.89 9.32
N HIS A 27 -5.77 13.01 10.33
CA HIS A 27 -4.97 13.32 11.51
C HIS A 27 -4.30 12.11 12.20
N THR A 28 -4.72 10.89 11.92
CA THR A 28 -4.15 9.71 12.57
C THR A 28 -3.10 9.06 11.67
N PHE A 29 -1.93 8.75 12.24
CA PHE A 29 -0.87 8.01 11.57
C PHE A 29 -0.53 6.77 12.39
N TRP A 30 0.03 5.77 11.73
CA TRP A 30 0.60 4.57 12.37
C TRP A 30 -0.42 3.82 13.21
N LYS A 31 -1.58 3.57 12.62
CA LYS A 31 -2.63 2.81 13.32
C LYS A 31 -2.17 1.36 13.54
N ALA A 32 -2.58 0.79 14.68
CA ALA A 32 -2.21 -0.57 15.05
C ALA A 32 -2.67 -1.63 14.03
N ASP A 33 -3.76 -1.36 13.31
CA ASP A 33 -4.30 -2.29 12.32
C ASP A 33 -3.89 -1.97 10.88
N SER A 34 -3.03 -0.97 10.68
CA SER A 34 -2.40 -0.69 9.38
C SER A 34 -1.23 -1.62 9.15
N ILE A 35 -0.84 -1.78 7.88
CA ILE A 35 0.45 -2.38 7.54
C ILE A 35 1.32 -1.33 6.88
N SER A 36 2.62 -1.41 7.09
CA SER A 36 3.57 -0.40 6.60
C SER A 36 4.73 -1.06 5.88
N LEU A 37 5.14 -0.44 4.77
CA LEU A 37 6.27 -0.90 3.97
C LEU A 37 7.41 0.10 4.09
N HIS A 38 8.59 -0.37 4.53
CA HIS A 38 9.76 0.50 4.61
C HIS A 38 10.12 1.02 3.22
N ASP A 39 10.51 2.30 3.15
CA ASP A 39 10.84 2.95 1.87
C ASP A 39 11.92 2.21 1.08
N ASP A 40 12.89 1.63 1.77
CA ASP A 40 13.97 0.85 1.13
C ASP A 40 13.44 -0.43 0.45
N LEU A 41 12.27 -0.89 0.84
CA LEU A 41 11.66 -2.10 0.26
C LEU A 41 10.62 -1.79 -0.81
N LEU A 42 10.30 -0.51 -1.03
CA LEU A 42 9.33 -0.10 -2.04
C LEU A 42 9.96 -0.21 -3.43
N PRO A 43 9.54 -1.19 -4.26
CA PRO A 43 10.14 -1.33 -5.58
C PRO A 43 9.72 -0.18 -6.51
N GLY A 44 10.67 0.29 -7.34
CA GLY A 44 10.38 1.33 -8.32
C GLY A 44 9.28 0.93 -9.31
N GLU A 45 9.27 -0.34 -9.73
CA GLU A 45 8.24 -0.83 -10.66
C GLU A 45 6.87 -0.95 -9.99
N PHE A 46 6.82 -1.14 -8.67
CA PHE A 46 5.55 -1.09 -7.92
C PHE A 46 4.99 0.33 -7.94
N VAL A 47 5.84 1.33 -7.73
CA VAL A 47 5.46 2.75 -7.84
C VAL A 47 4.96 3.07 -9.25
N GLU A 48 5.64 2.57 -10.28
CA GLU A 48 5.21 2.77 -11.68
C GLU A 48 3.83 2.18 -11.92
N ALA A 49 3.56 0.99 -11.40
CA ALA A 49 2.26 0.33 -11.58
C ALA A 49 1.13 1.12 -10.94
N ILE A 50 1.35 1.64 -9.74
CA ILE A 50 0.34 2.48 -9.07
C ILE A 50 0.12 3.76 -9.88
N THR A 51 1.19 4.37 -10.36
CA THR A 51 1.12 5.64 -11.11
C THR A 51 0.42 5.47 -12.45
N GLU A 52 0.53 4.32 -13.10
CA GLU A 52 -0.18 4.06 -14.34
C GLU A 52 -1.70 4.07 -14.14
N VAL A 53 -2.19 3.57 -13.02
CA VAL A 53 -3.62 3.51 -12.71
C VAL A 53 -4.09 4.81 -12.05
N ILE A 54 -3.26 5.36 -11.17
CA ILE A 54 -3.56 6.61 -10.43
C ILE A 54 -2.43 7.60 -10.70
N PRO A 55 -2.55 8.40 -11.77
CA PRO A 55 -1.47 9.34 -12.15
C PRO A 55 -1.13 10.38 -11.09
N THR A 56 -2.02 10.62 -10.14
CA THR A 56 -1.79 11.55 -9.03
C THR A 56 -1.08 10.90 -7.84
N TYR A 57 -0.74 9.61 -7.91
CA TYR A 57 -0.04 8.95 -6.83
C TYR A 57 1.29 9.66 -6.53
N ASP A 58 1.50 9.95 -5.24
CA ASP A 58 2.71 10.59 -4.76
C ASP A 58 3.27 9.78 -3.59
N PRO A 59 4.45 9.14 -3.72
CA PRO A 59 5.06 8.38 -2.63
C PRO A 59 5.33 9.20 -1.37
N TYR A 60 5.30 10.53 -1.48
CA TYR A 60 5.49 11.44 -0.34
C TYR A 60 4.19 12.10 0.09
N GLY A 61 3.07 11.66 -0.43
CA GLY A 61 1.77 12.27 -0.19
C GLY A 61 0.72 11.27 0.27
N ILE A 62 -0.52 11.60 0.03
CA ILE A 62 -1.68 10.83 0.49
C ILE A 62 -2.47 10.40 -0.76
N THR A 63 -2.73 9.10 -0.89
CA THR A 63 -3.43 8.56 -2.05
C THR A 63 -4.49 7.56 -1.64
N GLU A 64 -5.74 7.83 -1.96
CA GLU A 64 -6.82 6.83 -1.79
C GLU A 64 -6.80 5.86 -2.97
N VAL A 65 -7.00 4.59 -2.68
CA VAL A 65 -7.03 3.52 -3.68
C VAL A 65 -8.31 2.72 -3.49
N SER A 66 -9.18 2.73 -4.48
CA SER A 66 -10.41 1.92 -4.44
C SER A 66 -10.11 0.46 -4.74
N ALA A 67 -11.06 -0.42 -4.43
CA ALA A 67 -10.93 -1.84 -4.75
C ALA A 67 -10.74 -2.06 -6.25
N MET A 68 -11.46 -1.30 -7.09
CA MET A 68 -11.33 -1.38 -8.54
C MET A 68 -9.94 -0.94 -9.01
N GLU A 69 -9.46 0.17 -8.48
CA GLU A 69 -8.11 0.66 -8.81
C GLU A 69 -7.05 -0.34 -8.39
N TRP A 70 -7.21 -0.94 -7.21
CA TRP A 70 -6.26 -1.96 -6.74
C TRP A 70 -6.23 -3.18 -7.66
N THR A 71 -7.39 -3.61 -8.14
CA THR A 71 -7.47 -4.69 -9.13
C THR A 71 -6.74 -4.33 -10.43
N GLU A 72 -6.91 -3.10 -10.89
CA GLU A 72 -6.22 -2.62 -12.11
C GLU A 72 -4.71 -2.54 -11.89
N ILE A 73 -4.28 -2.08 -10.71
CA ILE A 73 -2.86 -2.09 -10.33
C ILE A 73 -2.31 -3.51 -10.40
N GLY A 74 -3.07 -4.49 -9.92
CA GLY A 74 -2.66 -5.90 -9.95
C GLY A 74 -2.42 -6.42 -11.35
N LYS A 75 -3.23 -5.98 -12.33
CA LYS A 75 -3.03 -6.37 -13.74
C LYS A 75 -1.72 -5.81 -14.28
N VAL A 76 -1.40 -4.56 -13.95
CA VAL A 76 -0.13 -3.94 -14.36
C VAL A 76 1.04 -4.63 -13.68
N ILE A 77 0.90 -4.96 -12.39
CA ILE A 77 1.94 -5.63 -11.60
C ILE A 77 2.39 -6.96 -12.24
N LEU A 78 1.49 -7.67 -12.90
CA LEU A 78 1.84 -8.92 -13.59
C LEU A 78 2.89 -8.73 -14.68
N THR A 79 3.07 -7.52 -15.17
CA THR A 79 4.10 -7.19 -16.18
C THR A 79 5.39 -6.67 -15.57
N LYS A 80 5.45 -6.56 -14.25
CA LYS A 80 6.58 -5.97 -13.54
C LYS A 80 7.48 -7.07 -12.93
N ASP A 81 8.54 -6.64 -12.23
CA ASP A 81 9.50 -7.59 -11.64
C ASP A 81 8.88 -8.45 -10.54
N GLN A 82 9.59 -9.52 -10.20
CA GLN A 82 9.08 -10.48 -9.21
C GLN A 82 8.90 -9.86 -7.83
N LYS A 83 9.80 -8.96 -7.44
CA LYS A 83 9.70 -8.31 -6.14
C LYS A 83 8.43 -7.47 -6.04
N SER A 84 8.09 -6.73 -7.09
CA SER A 84 6.85 -5.96 -7.13
C SER A 84 5.62 -6.86 -7.05
N GLN A 85 5.65 -8.02 -7.72
CA GLN A 85 4.58 -8.99 -7.65
C GLN A 85 4.43 -9.55 -6.24
N ASP A 86 5.53 -9.84 -5.56
CA ASP A 86 5.52 -10.40 -4.20
C ASP A 86 5.00 -9.38 -3.20
N VAL A 87 5.42 -8.12 -3.32
CA VAL A 87 4.93 -7.02 -2.47
C VAL A 87 3.42 -6.83 -2.66
N TYR A 88 2.96 -6.85 -3.91
CA TYR A 88 1.54 -6.74 -4.22
C TYR A 88 0.74 -7.87 -3.58
N LYS A 89 1.20 -9.11 -3.72
CA LYS A 89 0.50 -10.28 -3.16
C LYS A 89 0.38 -10.20 -1.64
N GLU A 90 1.41 -9.74 -0.98
CA GLU A 90 1.39 -9.61 0.48
C GLU A 90 0.38 -8.55 0.92
N ALA A 91 0.39 -7.40 0.26
CA ALA A 91 -0.61 -6.35 0.53
C ALA A 91 -2.01 -6.81 0.18
N ASP A 92 -2.17 -7.52 -0.93
CA ASP A 92 -3.48 -8.00 -1.40
C ASP A 92 -4.13 -8.94 -0.38
N SER A 93 -3.35 -9.82 0.24
CA SER A 93 -3.86 -10.71 1.29
C SER A 93 -4.49 -9.93 2.46
N TRP A 94 -3.86 -8.84 2.86
CA TRP A 94 -4.38 -7.99 3.92
C TRP A 94 -5.59 -7.19 3.43
N LEU A 95 -5.53 -6.70 2.19
CA LEU A 95 -6.61 -5.88 1.61
C LEU A 95 -7.88 -6.67 1.34
N GLU A 96 -7.82 -7.99 1.17
CA GLU A 96 -9.02 -8.81 1.04
C GLU A 96 -9.97 -8.57 2.21
N GLY A 97 -9.44 -8.52 3.43
CA GLY A 97 -10.24 -8.24 4.62
C GLY A 97 -10.72 -6.79 4.67
N VAL A 98 -9.85 -5.86 4.27
CA VAL A 98 -10.18 -4.43 4.28
C VAL A 98 -11.36 -4.13 3.34
N PHE A 99 -11.32 -4.66 2.13
CA PHE A 99 -12.38 -4.40 1.14
C PHE A 99 -13.71 -5.06 1.46
N GLN A 100 -13.78 -5.94 2.46
CA GLN A 100 -15.05 -6.46 2.94
C GLN A 100 -15.85 -5.43 3.71
N THR A 101 -15.18 -4.45 4.31
CA THR A 101 -15.81 -3.45 5.16
C THR A 101 -15.53 -1.99 4.75
N HIS A 102 -14.61 -1.79 3.81
CA HIS A 102 -14.22 -0.45 3.33
C HIS A 102 -14.20 -0.43 1.80
N ALA A 103 -14.62 0.69 1.21
CA ALA A 103 -14.60 0.86 -0.23
C ALA A 103 -13.19 1.15 -0.79
N CYS A 104 -12.27 1.56 0.07
CA CYS A 104 -10.93 1.96 -0.31
C CYS A 104 -9.94 1.72 0.82
N PHE A 105 -8.66 1.88 0.51
CA PHE A 105 -7.63 2.11 1.52
C PHE A 105 -6.84 3.35 1.13
N THR A 106 -6.02 3.84 2.03
CA THR A 106 -5.22 5.04 1.78
C THR A 106 -3.74 4.70 1.96
N ILE A 107 -2.91 5.14 1.02
CA ILE A 107 -1.46 5.05 1.16
C ILE A 107 -0.98 6.38 1.72
N LEU A 108 -0.42 6.34 2.92
CA LEU A 108 0.18 7.50 3.56
C LEU A 108 1.68 7.41 3.32
N GLY A 109 2.20 8.26 2.43
CA GLY A 109 3.61 8.30 2.09
C GLY A 109 4.45 9.00 3.16
N ILE A 110 5.75 9.02 2.93
CA ILE A 110 6.68 9.68 3.85
C ILE A 110 6.74 11.18 3.65
#